data_0068b48fce8d7f104713953dbf6da15c
#
_entry.id   0068b48fce8d7f104713953dbf6da15c
#
_cell.length_a   1.000
_cell.length_b   1.000
_cell.length_c   1.000
_cell.angle_alpha   90.00
_cell.angle_beta   90.00
_cell.angle_gamma   90.00
#
_symmetry.space_group_name_H-M   'P 1'
#
loop_
_entity.id
_entity.type
_entity.pdbx_description
1 polymer ?
#
loop_
_entity_poly.entity_id
_entity_poly.type
_entity_poly.pdbx_seq_one_letter_code
_entity_poly.pdbx_strand_id
1 'polypeptide(L)'
;MQIKNRKRIHIIFFLGLFIFSLNLNAEEFNITAKEILIDKENEILIGKGSVQAVDSEGKLIRADKITYEKSREFLLAEGSVIITDITGNILETDKATYDKINELIITHKNTKLI
;
A
#
# COMPACT_ATOMS: atom_id res chain seq x y z
N MET A 1 -8.80 -10.18 -27.82
CA MET A 1 -8.71 -10.19 -27.45
C MET A 1 -8.72 -10.61 -26.59
N GLN A 2 -8.69 -10.62 -26.32
CA GLN A 2 -8.65 -10.82 -25.68
C GLN A 2 -8.60 -10.95 -24.66
N ILE A 3 -8.44 -10.83 -24.26
CA ILE A 3 -8.25 -10.92 -23.48
C ILE A 3 -8.72 -11.12 -22.58
N LYS A 4 -9.04 -11.30 -22.39
CA LYS A 4 -9.55 -11.32 -21.68
C LYS A 4 -9.45 -11.90 -20.65
N ASN A 5 -9.23 -12.19 -20.39
CA ASN A 5 -9.12 -12.71 -19.51
C ASN A 5 -8.43 -12.55 -18.66
N ARG A 6 -8.04 -12.08 -18.66
CA ARG A 6 -7.33 -11.93 -18.06
C ARG A 6 -7.33 -11.31 -17.12
N LYS A 7 -7.51 -11.11 -16.68
CA LYS A 7 -7.67 -10.62 -15.81
C LYS A 7 -6.71 -10.54 -15.04
N ARG A 8 -6.07 -10.34 -15.08
CA ARG A 8 -5.30 -10.40 -14.47
C ARG A 8 -4.26 -9.80 -14.20
N ILE A 9 -3.60 -9.68 -14.07
CA ILE A 9 -2.56 -9.32 -13.67
C ILE A 9 -1.56 -8.96 -14.43
N HIS A 10 -1.01 -8.25 -14.44
CA HIS A 10 -0.12 -7.87 -15.15
C HIS A 10 0.95 -7.40 -14.64
N ILE A 11 1.62 -7.20 -14.55
CA ILE A 11 2.65 -6.74 -14.18
C ILE A 11 3.46 -6.00 -14.05
N ILE A 12 4.17 -5.72 -13.91
CA ILE A 12 4.93 -5.16 -13.81
C ILE A 12 6.03 -4.59 -13.57
N PHE A 13 6.67 -4.38 -13.12
CA PHE A 13 7.61 -3.82 -12.97
C PHE A 13 8.54 -3.73 -12.23
N PHE A 14 9.23 -3.52 -12.05
CA PHE A 14 10.15 -3.57 -11.45
C PHE A 14 10.92 -2.57 -11.39
N LEU A 15 11.42 -2.04 -11.34
CA LEU A 15 12.15 -1.12 -11.37
C LEU A 15 12.20 -0.47 -10.32
N GLY A 16 12.13 -0.63 -9.54
CA GLY A 16 12.31 0.00 -8.49
C GLY A 16 11.59 1.06 -8.25
N LEU A 17 11.54 1.97 -8.62
CA LEU A 17 10.93 3.02 -8.37
C LEU A 17 9.84 3.28 -9.12
N PHE A 18 8.86 2.76 -9.20
CA PHE A 18 7.89 3.04 -9.92
C PHE A 18 6.91 3.73 -9.18
N ILE A 19 6.62 4.89 -9.45
CA ILE A 19 5.70 5.62 -8.79
C ILE A 19 4.44 5.59 -9.48
N PHE A 20 3.38 5.18 -9.00
CA PHE A 20 2.29 5.06 -9.67
C PHE A 20 1.30 5.93 -9.17
N SER A 21 0.99 6.99 -9.70
CA SER A 21 0.16 7.85 -9.14
C SER A 21 -0.97 7.97 -10.00
N LEU A 22 -1.99 7.59 -9.74
CA LEU A 22 -3.02 7.75 -10.51
C LEU A 22 -3.79 8.78 -10.30
N ASN A 23 -3.81 9.36 -9.77
CA ASN A 23 -4.45 10.40 -9.55
C ASN A 23 -5.51 10.89 -9.42
N LEU A 24 -5.76 11.39 -9.60
CA LEU A 24 -6.77 11.95 -9.59
C LEU A 24 -7.41 12.21 -8.46
N ASN A 25 -7.77 11.75 -7.75
CA ASN A 25 -8.45 12.05 -6.72
C ASN A 25 -7.82 12.12 -5.58
N ALA A 26 -6.92 12.17 -5.49
CA ALA A 26 -6.34 12.41 -4.38
C ALA A 26 -6.32 11.63 -3.28
N GLU A 27 -7.03 11.05 -2.85
CA GLU A 27 -6.92 10.40 -1.75
C GLU A 27 -6.14 9.19 -1.89
N GLU A 28 -5.59 8.83 -2.92
CA GLU A 28 -4.93 7.64 -3.00
C GLU A 28 -3.57 7.57 -2.49
N PHE A 29 -2.98 6.46 -2.35
CA PHE A 29 -1.63 6.32 -1.89
C PHE A 29 -0.69 6.31 -3.08
N ASN A 30 0.50 6.84 -2.87
CA ASN A 30 1.57 6.67 -3.82
C ASN A 30 2.39 5.52 -3.30
N ILE A 31 2.52 4.46 -4.04
CA ILE A 31 3.17 3.24 -3.59
C ILE A 31 4.40 2.96 -4.43
N THR A 32 5.54 2.75 -3.76
CA THR A 32 6.75 2.34 -4.46
C THR A 32 7.20 1.02 -3.87
N ALA A 33 7.83 0.20 -4.65
CA ALA A 33 8.26 -1.13 -4.23
C ALA A 33 9.23 -1.69 -5.24
N LYS A 34 9.87 -2.80 -4.89
CA LYS A 34 10.76 -3.43 -5.84
C LYS A 34 9.94 -4.15 -6.89
N GLU A 35 8.76 -4.63 -6.55
CA GLU A 35 7.93 -5.32 -7.48
C GLU A 35 6.50 -4.90 -7.26
N ILE A 36 5.77 -4.62 -8.30
CA ILE A 36 4.37 -4.24 -8.17
C ILE A 36 3.53 -5.09 -9.09
N LEU A 37 2.49 -5.67 -8.52
CA LEU A 37 1.53 -6.46 -9.27
C LEU A 37 0.21 -5.73 -9.24
N ILE A 38 -0.44 -5.65 -10.36
CA ILE A 38 -1.71 -4.94 -10.45
C ILE A 38 -2.78 -5.84 -10.99
N ASP A 39 -3.86 -5.94 -10.25
CA ASP A 39 -5.02 -6.71 -10.68
C ASP A 39 -6.05 -5.65 -11.04
N LYS A 40 -6.18 -5.35 -12.33
CA LYS A 40 -7.07 -4.30 -12.71
C LYS A 40 -8.50 -4.64 -12.52
N GLU A 41 -8.88 -5.87 -12.66
CA GLU A 41 -10.25 -6.19 -12.53
C GLU A 41 -10.75 -5.99 -11.14
N ASN A 42 -9.99 -6.30 -10.14
CA ASN A 42 -10.41 -6.15 -8.76
C ASN A 42 -9.86 -4.88 -8.14
N GLU A 43 -9.14 -4.10 -8.91
CA GLU A 43 -8.56 -2.84 -8.44
C GLU A 43 -7.67 -3.06 -7.22
N ILE A 44 -6.81 -4.05 -7.29
CA ILE A 44 -5.90 -4.35 -6.21
C ILE A 44 -4.47 -4.16 -6.69
N LEU A 45 -3.66 -3.52 -5.85
CA LEU A 45 -2.28 -3.33 -6.15
C LEU A 45 -1.48 -4.01 -5.03
N ILE A 46 -0.48 -4.80 -5.37
CA ILE A 46 0.34 -5.46 -4.38
C ILE A 46 1.78 -5.06 -4.61
N GLY A 47 2.40 -4.48 -3.60
CA GLY A 47 3.81 -4.13 -3.66
C GLY A 47 4.59 -5.10 -2.82
N LYS A 48 5.74 -5.53 -3.30
CA LYS A 48 6.60 -6.43 -2.57
C LYS A 48 8.01 -5.90 -2.57
N GLY A 49 8.68 -6.02 -1.46
CA GLY A 49 10.08 -5.63 -1.33
C GLY A 49 10.23 -4.16 -1.03
N SER A 50 10.56 -3.82 0.19
CA SER A 50 10.81 -2.47 0.62
C SER A 50 9.72 -1.51 0.16
N VAL A 51 8.50 -1.85 0.49
CA VAL A 51 7.35 -1.11 0.02
C VAL A 51 7.15 0.13 0.84
N GLN A 52 6.80 1.23 0.18
CA GLN A 52 6.45 2.45 0.87
C GLN A 52 5.16 2.97 0.29
N ALA A 53 4.24 3.36 1.13
CA ALA A 53 2.99 3.93 0.72
C ALA A 53 2.83 5.26 1.43
N VAL A 54 2.56 6.32 0.68
CA VAL A 54 2.39 7.65 1.25
C VAL A 54 1.02 8.14 0.87
N ASP A 55 0.25 8.61 1.82
CA ASP A 55 -1.08 9.09 1.48
C ASP A 55 -1.04 10.62 1.28
N SER A 56 -2.18 11.19 0.99
CA SER A 56 -2.23 12.59 0.65
C SER A 56 -1.94 13.48 1.84
N GLU A 57 -2.01 12.94 3.04
CA GLU A 57 -1.72 13.73 4.21
C GLU A 57 -0.30 13.58 4.66
N GLY A 58 0.49 12.79 3.98
CA GLY A 58 1.88 12.63 4.36
C GLY A 58 2.16 11.46 5.28
N LYS A 59 1.15 10.63 5.57
CA LYS A 59 1.40 9.48 6.41
C LYS A 59 2.19 8.47 5.59
N LEU A 60 3.25 7.92 6.14
CA LEU A 60 4.12 7.00 5.44
C LEU A 60 4.02 5.63 6.06
N ILE A 61 3.81 4.61 5.28
CA ILE A 61 3.75 3.24 5.73
C ILE A 61 4.80 2.47 4.98
N ARG A 62 5.70 1.80 5.73
CA ARG A 62 6.69 0.96 5.13
C ARG A 62 6.45 -0.46 5.55
N ALA A 63 6.68 -1.41 4.68
CA ALA A 63 6.49 -2.82 4.99
C ALA A 63 7.18 -3.67 3.95
N ASP A 64 7.24 -4.97 4.19
CA ASP A 64 7.81 -5.89 3.23
C ASP A 64 6.81 -6.12 2.11
N LYS A 65 5.52 -6.01 2.42
CA LYS A 65 4.49 -6.25 1.43
C LYS A 65 3.31 -5.37 1.76
N ILE A 66 2.71 -4.74 0.79
CA ILE A 66 1.52 -3.95 0.99
C ILE A 66 0.52 -4.30 -0.08
N THR A 67 -0.70 -4.57 0.34
CA THR A 67 -1.81 -4.83 -0.57
C THR A 67 -2.78 -3.68 -0.44
N TYR A 68 -3.07 -3.01 -1.52
CA TYR A 68 -3.98 -1.88 -1.52
C TYR A 68 -5.18 -2.18 -2.38
N GLU A 69 -6.36 -2.07 -1.78
CA GLU A 69 -7.57 -2.34 -2.47
C GLU A 69 -8.21 -1.01 -2.73
N LYS A 70 -8.14 -0.52 -3.95
CA LYS A 70 -8.55 0.81 -4.25
C LYS A 70 -10.01 1.06 -4.03
N SER A 71 -10.86 0.11 -4.36
CA SER A 71 -12.29 0.34 -4.24
C SER A 71 -12.72 0.61 -2.81
N ARG A 72 -11.99 0.11 -1.83
CA ARG A 72 -12.33 0.36 -0.46
C ARG A 72 -11.35 1.27 0.22
N GLU A 73 -10.36 1.73 -0.49
CA GLU A 73 -9.30 2.55 0.06
C GLU A 73 -8.74 1.86 1.31
N PHE A 74 -8.49 0.56 1.20
CA PHE A 74 -8.08 -0.25 2.30
C PHE A 74 -6.68 -0.81 2.04
N LEU A 75 -5.80 -0.67 3.00
CA LEU A 75 -4.43 -1.06 2.83
C LEU A 75 -4.04 -2.09 3.88
N LEU A 76 -3.37 -3.15 3.47
CA LEU A 76 -2.86 -4.16 4.38
C LEU A 76 -1.35 -4.16 4.27
N ALA A 77 -0.66 -3.93 5.36
CA ALA A 77 0.80 -3.91 5.39
C ALA A 77 1.28 -5.09 6.21
N GLU A 78 2.24 -5.82 5.69
CA GLU A 78 2.73 -7.01 6.34
C GLU A 78 4.25 -7.05 6.34
N GLY A 79 4.84 -7.40 7.44
CA GLY A 79 6.29 -7.60 7.57
C GLY A 79 7.02 -6.33 7.93
N SER A 80 7.54 -6.23 9.13
CA SER A 80 8.33 -5.12 9.59
C SER A 80 7.68 -3.78 9.27
N VAL A 81 6.45 -3.64 9.68
CA VAL A 81 5.66 -2.47 9.35
C VAL A 81 6.06 -1.29 10.22
N ILE A 82 6.27 -0.14 9.58
CA ILE A 82 6.57 1.08 10.29
C ILE A 82 5.65 2.15 9.74
N ILE A 83 4.89 2.78 10.60
CA ILE A 83 3.98 3.83 10.19
C ILE A 83 4.42 5.12 10.84
N THR A 84 4.60 6.16 10.04
CA THR A 84 5.03 7.46 10.53
C THR A 84 4.03 8.50 10.09
N ASP A 85 3.58 9.33 11.01
CA ASP A 85 2.64 10.35 10.61
C ASP A 85 3.39 11.67 10.47
N ILE A 86 2.71 12.71 10.05
CA ILE A 86 3.40 13.95 9.76
C ILE A 86 3.87 14.66 11.00
N THR A 87 3.43 14.28 12.15
CA THR A 87 3.91 14.93 13.36
C THR A 87 5.09 14.17 13.95
N GLY A 88 5.49 13.08 13.32
CA GLY A 88 6.67 12.39 13.80
C GLY A 88 6.38 11.20 14.67
N ASN A 89 5.13 10.84 14.89
CA ASN A 89 4.85 9.66 15.68
C ASN A 89 5.17 8.42 14.86
N ILE A 90 5.79 7.44 15.47
CA ILE A 90 6.22 6.23 14.78
C ILE A 90 5.65 5.03 15.47
N LEU A 91 5.05 4.15 14.69
CA LEU A 91 4.46 2.94 15.20
C LEU A 91 5.11 1.78 14.48
N GLU A 92 5.55 0.77 15.19
CA GLU A 92 6.14 -0.42 14.60
C GLU A 92 5.27 -1.61 14.93
N THR A 93 5.07 -2.50 13.99
CA THR A 93 4.25 -3.68 14.21
C THR A 93 4.58 -4.71 13.14
N ASP A 94 4.07 -5.92 13.29
CA ASP A 94 4.30 -6.94 12.29
C ASP A 94 3.26 -6.85 11.18
N LYS A 95 2.09 -6.29 11.46
CA LYS A 95 1.04 -6.27 10.49
C LYS A 95 0.08 -5.18 10.84
N ALA A 96 -0.41 -4.47 9.89
CA ALA A 96 -1.35 -3.39 10.12
C ALA A 96 -2.31 -3.25 8.98
N THR A 97 -3.53 -2.84 9.28
CA THR A 97 -4.47 -2.48 8.23
C THR A 97 -4.80 -1.02 8.40
N TYR A 98 -5.06 -0.34 7.31
CA TYR A 98 -5.43 1.05 7.35
C TYR A 98 -6.65 1.23 6.47
N ASP A 99 -7.75 1.59 7.10
CA ASP A 99 -8.99 1.83 6.42
C ASP A 99 -9.04 3.32 6.25
N LYS A 100 -8.71 3.82 5.06
CA LYS A 100 -8.61 5.24 4.85
C LYS A 100 -9.95 5.93 4.94
N ILE A 101 -10.99 5.30 4.48
CA ILE A 101 -12.30 5.92 4.52
C ILE A 101 -12.72 6.19 5.96
N ASN A 102 -12.49 5.26 6.86
CA ASN A 102 -12.87 5.43 8.24
C ASN A 102 -11.72 5.96 9.08
N GLU A 103 -10.56 6.19 8.46
CA GLU A 103 -9.40 6.69 9.16
C GLU A 103 -9.05 5.83 10.36
N LEU A 104 -9.00 4.54 10.18
CA LEU A 104 -8.76 3.63 11.25
C LEU A 104 -7.56 2.74 10.96
N ILE A 105 -6.60 2.71 11.86
CA ILE A 105 -5.45 1.85 11.73
C ILE A 105 -5.54 0.80 12.81
N ILE A 106 -5.42 -0.47 12.44
CA ILE A 106 -5.42 -1.56 13.37
C ILE A 106 -4.12 -2.30 13.23
N THR A 107 -3.43 -2.53 14.34
CA THR A 107 -2.15 -3.22 14.31
C THR A 107 -2.28 -4.57 14.99
N HIS A 108 -1.40 -5.49 14.60
CA HIS A 108 -1.45 -6.85 15.08
C HIS A 108 -0.07 -7.32 15.45
N LYS A 109 0.05 -7.92 16.66
CA LYS A 109 1.26 -8.49 17.07
C LYS A 109 2.42 -7.60 17.23
N ASN A 110 3.08 -7.65 18.27
CA ASN A 110 4.31 -6.95 18.56
C ASN A 110 4.24 -5.46 18.21
N THR A 111 3.19 -4.81 18.63
CA THR A 111 3.00 -3.41 18.30
C THR A 111 3.72 -2.52 19.31
N LYS A 112 4.46 -1.54 18.82
CA LYS A 112 5.20 -0.67 19.68
C LYS A 112 5.10 0.76 19.18
N LEU A 113 4.80 1.66 20.06
CA LEU A 113 4.74 3.06 19.73
C LEU A 113 6.01 3.69 20.20
N ILE A 114 6.73 4.36 19.34
CA ILE A 114 8.01 4.92 19.65
C ILE A 114 7.94 6.39 19.97
#